data_dd36c5552a241a477d3cec041ef5c293
#
_entry.id   dd36c5552a241a477d3cec041ef5c293
#
_cell.length_a   1.000
_cell.length_b   1.000
_cell.length_c   1.000
_cell.angle_alpha   90.00
_cell.angle_beta   90.00
_cell.angle_gamma   90.00
#
_symmetry.space_group_name_H-M   'P 1'
#
loop_
_entity.id
_entity.type
_entity.pdbx_description
1 polymer ?
#
loop_
_entity_poly.entity_id
_entity_poly.type
_entity_poly.pdbx_seq_one_letter_code
_entity_poly.pdbx_strand_id
1 'polypeptide(L)'
;MIAPLFLGLVTSCYDLGELNENPYEIKDATVGGNDTDTGDDGTKYSDINIDFKVSKEDSLALQSELASAASTFRNFIYEGYYNDYQITTNLSHDIYAGYVANNQKNHAGNSPDYNYTDGWSGKRWEHFYNDRSNEYRRLLRAFKFNDEPERYKNAFYMTRIYYAFLALAQTDTYGDMPFDVYVRARVPETDNIPYNTQEQVYDMMFRMLEQAVDSIDVNDANQYSFGTEDICYFGDAKKWVRFANTLRLRMALRISNVDPDRARTEGMAALNAAQKAGDTELGLMMSNEDNMCTVPKFAPKDMGGMDEGGSENPLAMCSVAYNGESVLSWDLEQFYKNLSVGGGEYQIRTGRNNYITKIIDPRCLVCWYRPSTMNALESGVEDDKNDFTGCKRGYQDVNQASGDYSLTRTKMNRQESKILDPKYWFNYARPTVWLGYAESLFLKAEAALRGWTGAEINNSAEGYFKAGIQASMDYYQISQAEATSYISGLKIYQEGETNPFFGSDKEAILEQIITQKWMAVFPNGNEGWADFRRTDYPRLANQLTNNSGGSVPNGKHIKRLLYPLSEVNNKTEQRPTQIDTEGARLWWDVADTNNDAGERNKPNNFRSATLSKLKF
;
A
#
# COMPACT_ATOMS: atom_id res chain seq x y z
N MET A 1 18.02 -61.62 29.67
CA MET A 1 17.02 -61.75 28.58
C MET A 1 16.27 -60.46 28.52
N ILE A 2 16.67 -59.57 27.62
CA ILE A 2 16.03 -58.28 27.37
C ILE A 2 15.52 -58.35 25.91
N ALA A 3 14.21 -58.34 25.75
CA ALA A 3 13.59 -58.32 24.44
C ALA A 3 13.60 -56.88 23.88
N PRO A 4 13.86 -56.66 22.59
CA PRO A 4 13.76 -55.35 21.99
C PRO A 4 12.31 -55.06 21.59
N LEU A 5 11.81 -53.90 22.01
CA LEU A 5 10.56 -53.31 21.58
C LEU A 5 10.73 -52.78 20.15
N PHE A 6 10.05 -53.40 19.18
CA PHE A 6 9.91 -52.85 17.83
C PHE A 6 8.87 -51.73 17.86
N LEU A 7 9.33 -50.51 17.70
CA LEU A 7 8.46 -49.38 17.37
C LEU A 7 8.18 -49.41 15.86
N GLY A 8 6.99 -49.83 15.50
CA GLY A 8 6.50 -49.72 14.13
C GLY A 8 6.22 -48.26 13.78
N LEU A 9 7.05 -47.68 12.92
CA LEU A 9 6.75 -46.45 12.20
C LEU A 9 5.63 -46.76 11.22
N VAL A 10 4.41 -46.38 11.57
CA VAL A 10 3.31 -46.27 10.59
C VAL A 10 3.54 -44.97 9.82
N THR A 11 4.18 -45.06 8.68
CA THR A 11 4.18 -44.00 7.69
C THR A 11 2.78 -43.96 7.07
N SER A 12 1.91 -43.18 7.66
CA SER A 12 0.68 -42.76 7.02
C SER A 12 1.06 -41.74 5.95
N CYS A 13 1.19 -42.19 4.72
CA CYS A 13 1.09 -41.30 3.56
C CYS A 13 -0.37 -40.83 3.48
N TYR A 14 -0.69 -39.76 4.17
CA TYR A 14 -1.88 -39.00 3.83
C TYR A 14 -1.59 -38.31 2.50
N ASP A 15 -2.42 -38.59 1.52
CA ASP A 15 -2.41 -37.87 0.26
C ASP A 15 -2.77 -36.40 0.57
N LEU A 16 -1.79 -35.51 0.42
CA LEU A 16 -1.97 -34.08 0.61
C LEU A 16 -2.99 -33.48 -0.37
N GLY A 17 -3.34 -34.21 -1.42
CA GLY A 17 -4.41 -33.85 -2.35
C GLY A 17 -5.79 -33.89 -1.70
N GLU A 18 -6.08 -34.89 -0.85
CA GLU A 18 -7.37 -34.98 -0.16
C GLU A 18 -7.53 -33.96 0.99
N LEU A 19 -6.44 -33.47 1.56
CA LEU A 19 -6.47 -32.44 2.62
C LEU A 19 -6.67 -31.03 2.08
N ASN A 20 -6.45 -30.83 0.79
CA ASN A 20 -6.68 -29.54 0.10
C ASN A 20 -8.06 -29.48 -0.60
N GLU A 21 -8.82 -30.54 -0.61
CA GLU A 21 -10.21 -30.44 -1.03
C GLU A 21 -11.00 -29.69 0.06
N ASN A 22 -11.34 -28.45 -0.22
CA ASN A 22 -12.28 -27.71 0.60
C ASN A 22 -13.60 -28.50 0.60
N PRO A 23 -14.05 -29.07 1.76
CA PRO A 23 -15.28 -29.86 1.80
C PRO A 23 -16.54 -29.05 1.40
N TYR A 24 -16.39 -27.75 1.20
CA TYR A 24 -17.41 -26.82 0.71
C TYR A 24 -17.13 -26.36 -0.72
N GLU A 25 -16.21 -27.00 -1.45
CA GLU A 25 -15.97 -26.69 -2.85
C GLU A 25 -17.13 -27.16 -3.71
N ILE A 26 -17.89 -26.21 -4.20
CA ILE A 26 -19.00 -26.49 -5.12
C ILE A 26 -18.39 -26.72 -6.50
N LYS A 27 -18.37 -27.98 -6.94
CA LYS A 27 -17.96 -28.32 -8.31
C LYS A 27 -19.05 -27.86 -9.27
N ASP A 28 -18.77 -26.79 -10.01
CA ASP A 28 -19.70 -26.30 -11.02
C ASP A 28 -19.91 -27.36 -12.10
N ALA A 29 -21.15 -27.82 -12.24
CA ALA A 29 -21.55 -28.69 -13.34
C ALA A 29 -21.57 -27.84 -14.64
N THR A 30 -20.59 -28.07 -15.49
CA THR A 30 -20.56 -27.74 -16.93
C THR A 30 -21.09 -26.35 -17.30
N VAL A 31 -20.21 -25.37 -17.38
CA VAL A 31 -20.46 -24.15 -18.15
C VAL A 31 -20.04 -24.39 -19.59
N GLY A 32 -20.98 -24.87 -20.39
CA GLY A 32 -20.88 -24.76 -21.84
C GLY A 32 -21.52 -23.44 -22.25
N GLY A 33 -20.73 -22.41 -22.37
CA GLY A 33 -21.14 -21.12 -22.92
C GLY A 33 -19.94 -20.49 -23.62
N ASN A 34 -19.98 -20.48 -24.95
CA ASN A 34 -19.12 -19.61 -25.74
C ASN A 34 -19.56 -18.17 -25.46
N ASP A 35 -18.92 -17.51 -24.50
CA ASP A 35 -19.04 -16.05 -24.34
C ASP A 35 -18.12 -15.37 -25.37
N THR A 36 -18.62 -15.30 -26.61
CA THR A 36 -18.22 -14.26 -27.57
C THR A 36 -19.25 -13.14 -27.47
N ASP A 37 -19.44 -12.57 -26.30
CA ASP A 37 -20.21 -11.33 -26.18
C ASP A 37 -19.26 -10.15 -26.29
N THR A 38 -18.93 -9.82 -27.53
CA THR A 38 -18.40 -8.53 -27.91
C THR A 38 -19.59 -7.57 -27.97
N GLY A 39 -20.01 -7.05 -26.82
CA GLY A 39 -20.96 -5.94 -26.78
C GLY A 39 -20.39 -4.77 -27.54
N ASP A 40 -21.06 -4.42 -28.64
CA ASP A 40 -20.66 -3.40 -29.60
C ASP A 40 -21.04 -1.99 -29.12
N ASP A 41 -20.69 -1.66 -27.86
CA ASP A 41 -20.89 -0.30 -27.31
C ASP A 41 -19.60 0.52 -27.21
N GLY A 42 -18.51 0.01 -27.76
CA GLY A 42 -17.19 0.66 -27.74
C GLY A 42 -16.51 0.60 -26.37
N THR A 43 -17.08 -0.06 -25.37
CA THR A 43 -16.40 -0.36 -24.10
C THR A 43 -15.54 -1.60 -24.29
N LYS A 44 -14.28 -1.50 -23.93
CA LYS A 44 -13.28 -2.58 -24.11
C LYS A 44 -13.59 -3.85 -23.28
N TYR A 45 -14.47 -3.74 -22.29
CA TYR A 45 -14.98 -4.82 -21.45
C TYR A 45 -16.47 -4.63 -21.14
N SER A 46 -17.26 -5.65 -21.43
CA SER A 46 -18.66 -5.76 -21.00
C SER A 46 -18.77 -5.74 -19.47
N ASP A 47 -19.97 -5.53 -18.95
CA ASP A 47 -20.22 -5.62 -17.52
C ASP A 47 -19.63 -6.90 -16.92
N ILE A 48 -18.93 -6.77 -15.79
CA ILE A 48 -18.40 -7.92 -15.08
C ILE A 48 -19.55 -8.61 -14.36
N ASN A 49 -20.17 -9.53 -15.05
CA ASN A 49 -21.31 -10.28 -14.57
C ASN A 49 -20.87 -11.51 -13.78
N ILE A 50 -21.60 -11.80 -12.71
CA ILE A 50 -21.50 -13.03 -11.94
C ILE A 50 -22.70 -13.87 -12.30
N ASP A 51 -22.52 -14.87 -13.16
CA ASP A 51 -23.60 -15.58 -13.85
C ASP A 51 -23.49 -17.10 -13.82
N PHE A 52 -22.79 -17.66 -12.85
CA PHE A 52 -22.73 -19.11 -12.71
C PHE A 52 -24.06 -19.70 -12.23
N LYS A 53 -24.38 -20.92 -12.70
CA LYS A 53 -25.57 -21.64 -12.32
C LYS A 53 -25.40 -22.27 -10.93
N VAL A 54 -26.40 -22.10 -10.08
CA VAL A 54 -26.47 -22.71 -8.75
C VAL A 54 -27.41 -23.90 -8.78
N SER A 55 -26.96 -25.06 -8.30
CA SER A 55 -27.78 -26.24 -8.18
C SER A 55 -28.62 -26.24 -6.89
N LYS A 56 -29.62 -27.13 -6.78
CA LYS A 56 -30.36 -27.30 -5.52
C LYS A 56 -29.49 -27.80 -4.37
N GLU A 57 -28.44 -28.53 -4.68
CA GLU A 57 -27.49 -29.07 -3.69
C GLU A 57 -26.62 -27.95 -3.11
N ASP A 58 -26.40 -26.90 -3.89
CA ASP A 58 -25.67 -25.71 -3.45
C ASP A 58 -26.45 -24.84 -2.46
N SER A 59 -27.78 -24.98 -2.38
CA SER A 59 -28.63 -24.07 -1.60
C SER A 59 -28.31 -24.10 -0.10
N LEU A 60 -27.96 -25.26 0.46
CA LEU A 60 -27.56 -25.37 1.87
C LEU A 60 -26.20 -24.73 2.15
N ALA A 61 -25.24 -24.88 1.22
CA ALA A 61 -23.96 -24.24 1.31
C ALA A 61 -24.10 -22.72 1.25
N LEU A 62 -24.91 -22.21 0.32
CA LEU A 62 -25.19 -20.77 0.19
C LEU A 62 -25.86 -20.18 1.43
N GLN A 63 -26.80 -20.91 2.06
CA GLN A 63 -27.39 -20.47 3.33
C GLN A 63 -26.35 -20.38 4.45
N SER A 64 -25.43 -21.35 4.53
CA SER A 64 -24.34 -21.33 5.50
C SER A 64 -23.34 -20.18 5.23
N GLU A 65 -23.01 -19.95 3.96
CA GLU A 65 -22.15 -18.84 3.54
C GLU A 65 -22.80 -17.49 3.87
N LEU A 66 -24.10 -17.36 3.63
CA LEU A 66 -24.85 -16.13 3.97
C LEU A 66 -24.91 -15.92 5.48
N ALA A 67 -25.13 -16.97 6.26
CA ALA A 67 -25.15 -16.87 7.73
C ALA A 67 -23.79 -16.46 8.32
N SER A 68 -22.70 -16.79 7.64
CA SER A 68 -21.33 -16.43 8.04
C SER A 68 -20.78 -15.20 7.30
N ALA A 69 -21.57 -14.52 6.47
CA ALA A 69 -21.08 -13.47 5.57
C ALA A 69 -20.37 -12.33 6.29
N ALA A 70 -20.85 -11.88 7.45
CA ALA A 70 -20.21 -10.81 8.21
C ALA A 70 -18.80 -11.20 8.68
N SER A 71 -18.64 -12.39 9.27
CA SER A 71 -17.32 -12.88 9.68
C SER A 71 -16.41 -13.19 8.49
N THR A 72 -16.95 -13.68 7.39
CA THR A 72 -16.21 -13.89 6.14
C THR A 72 -15.73 -12.55 5.57
N PHE A 73 -16.59 -11.52 5.58
CA PHE A 73 -16.19 -10.17 5.14
C PHE A 73 -15.08 -9.59 6.01
N ARG A 74 -15.15 -9.77 7.34
CA ARG A 74 -14.07 -9.38 8.22
C ARG A 74 -12.75 -10.06 7.88
N ASN A 75 -12.76 -11.37 7.63
CA ASN A 75 -11.55 -12.11 7.25
C ASN A 75 -11.06 -11.70 5.86
N PHE A 76 -11.97 -11.36 4.95
CA PHE A 76 -11.66 -10.85 3.62
C PHE A 76 -10.95 -9.49 3.68
N ILE A 77 -11.32 -8.62 4.63
CA ILE A 77 -10.61 -7.38 4.87
C ILE A 77 -9.23 -7.70 5.46
N TYR A 78 -8.19 -7.24 4.77
CA TYR A 78 -6.82 -7.39 5.24
C TYR A 78 -6.61 -6.56 6.52
N GLU A 79 -6.50 -7.22 7.66
CA GLU A 79 -6.28 -6.55 8.95
C GLU A 79 -4.82 -6.15 9.16
N GLY A 80 -3.93 -6.67 8.29
CA GLY A 80 -2.51 -6.51 8.50
C GLY A 80 -2.02 -7.34 9.68
N TYR A 81 -2.36 -8.62 9.69
CA TYR A 81 -1.73 -9.57 10.61
C TYR A 81 -0.23 -9.34 10.61
N TYR A 82 0.40 -9.17 11.76
CA TYR A 82 1.79 -8.67 11.79
C TYR A 82 2.75 -9.52 10.95
N ASN A 83 2.60 -10.85 10.98
CA ASN A 83 3.41 -11.75 10.15
C ASN A 83 3.16 -11.52 8.65
N ASP A 84 1.91 -11.36 8.25
CA ASP A 84 1.55 -11.16 6.86
C ASP A 84 1.99 -9.78 6.39
N TYR A 85 1.72 -8.74 7.17
CA TYR A 85 2.20 -7.38 6.87
C TYR A 85 3.72 -7.31 6.81
N GLN A 86 4.42 -7.95 7.73
CA GLN A 86 5.87 -7.99 7.71
C GLN A 86 6.39 -8.56 6.38
N ILE A 87 5.86 -9.71 5.98
CA ILE A 87 6.33 -10.45 4.80
C ILE A 87 5.83 -9.81 3.50
N THR A 88 4.58 -9.37 3.46
CA THR A 88 3.96 -8.85 2.24
C THR A 88 4.24 -7.38 1.99
N THR A 89 4.57 -6.61 3.02
CA THR A 89 4.65 -5.15 2.93
C THR A 89 5.91 -4.58 3.60
N ASN A 90 6.13 -4.83 4.90
CA ASN A 90 7.17 -4.14 5.66
C ASN A 90 8.60 -4.44 5.17
N LEU A 91 8.90 -5.71 4.90
CA LEU A 91 10.22 -6.15 4.41
C LEU A 91 10.41 -5.94 2.89
N SER A 92 9.48 -5.33 2.22
CA SER A 92 9.55 -5.06 0.79
C SER A 92 9.07 -3.64 0.46
N HIS A 93 7.76 -3.44 0.39
CA HIS A 93 7.15 -2.18 -0.08
C HIS A 93 7.53 -0.97 0.77
N ASP A 94 7.54 -1.08 2.11
CA ASP A 94 7.93 0.02 3.01
C ASP A 94 9.40 0.41 2.83
N ILE A 95 10.26 -0.59 2.56
CA ILE A 95 11.69 -0.37 2.28
C ILE A 95 11.88 0.22 0.87
N TYR A 96 11.17 -0.33 -0.13
CA TYR A 96 11.30 0.16 -1.52
C TYR A 96 10.68 1.54 -1.71
N ALA A 97 9.64 1.86 -0.93
CA ALA A 97 9.10 3.21 -0.83
C ALA A 97 10.08 4.22 -0.19
N GLY A 98 11.13 3.75 0.47
CA GLY A 98 12.08 4.61 1.16
C GLY A 98 11.60 5.09 2.53
N TYR A 99 10.61 4.43 3.14
CA TYR A 99 10.11 4.82 4.47
C TYR A 99 10.95 4.26 5.60
N VAL A 100 11.27 2.99 5.51
CA VAL A 100 12.09 2.31 6.49
C VAL A 100 13.32 1.68 5.86
N ALA A 101 14.29 1.40 6.68
CA ALA A 101 15.44 0.56 6.36
C ALA A 101 15.51 -0.57 7.38
N ASN A 102 16.10 -1.68 6.98
CA ASN A 102 16.42 -2.76 7.89
C ASN A 102 17.88 -2.61 8.33
N ASN A 103 18.13 -2.59 9.63
CA ASN A 103 19.46 -2.44 10.20
C ASN A 103 20.11 -3.78 10.58
N GLN A 104 19.51 -4.89 10.19
CA GLN A 104 20.02 -6.23 10.47
C GLN A 104 20.54 -6.94 9.23
N LYS A 105 21.66 -7.61 9.39
CA LYS A 105 22.25 -8.47 8.37
C LYS A 105 21.45 -9.77 8.22
N ASN A 106 21.29 -10.23 7.00
CA ASN A 106 20.73 -11.55 6.67
C ASN A 106 19.28 -11.75 7.10
N HIS A 107 18.48 -10.69 7.11
CA HIS A 107 17.06 -10.91 7.27
C HIS A 107 16.52 -11.63 6.04
N ALA A 108 15.79 -12.71 6.24
CA ALA A 108 15.14 -13.42 5.14
C ALA A 108 14.03 -12.54 4.53
N GLY A 109 13.69 -12.77 3.29
CA GLY A 109 12.63 -12.04 2.62
C GLY A 109 13.16 -11.13 1.51
N ASN A 110 12.28 -10.31 0.96
CA ASN A 110 12.60 -9.26 -0.02
C ASN A 110 13.40 -8.18 0.69
N SER A 111 14.62 -8.49 0.98
CA SER A 111 15.42 -7.71 1.88
C SER A 111 15.79 -6.34 1.29
N PRO A 112 16.26 -5.45 2.12
CA PRO A 112 16.71 -4.13 1.69
C PRO A 112 17.79 -4.17 0.60
N ASP A 113 18.39 -5.30 0.33
CA ASP A 113 19.42 -5.52 -0.69
C ASP A 113 18.90 -6.24 -1.96
N TYR A 114 17.57 -6.32 -2.13
CA TYR A 114 16.90 -6.98 -3.26
C TYR A 114 17.08 -8.50 -3.33
N ASN A 115 17.51 -9.13 -2.26
CA ASN A 115 17.59 -10.58 -2.22
C ASN A 115 16.18 -11.20 -2.25
N TYR A 116 15.92 -12.03 -3.24
CA TYR A 116 14.64 -12.73 -3.37
C TYR A 116 14.64 -14.01 -2.53
N THR A 117 13.62 -14.18 -1.71
CA THR A 117 13.35 -15.40 -0.94
C THR A 117 11.92 -15.85 -1.21
N ASP A 118 11.74 -16.93 -1.95
CA ASP A 118 10.44 -17.35 -2.48
C ASP A 118 9.35 -17.48 -1.42
N GLY A 119 9.61 -18.19 -0.34
CA GLY A 119 8.62 -18.41 0.72
C GLY A 119 8.13 -17.15 1.44
N TRP A 120 8.81 -16.00 1.25
CA TRP A 120 8.42 -14.71 1.79
C TRP A 120 7.94 -13.77 0.69
N SER A 121 8.70 -13.71 -0.40
CA SER A 121 8.37 -12.85 -1.55
C SER A 121 7.07 -13.25 -2.25
N GLY A 122 6.75 -14.53 -2.25
CA GLY A 122 5.54 -15.08 -2.85
C GLY A 122 4.29 -14.97 -1.99
N LYS A 123 4.39 -14.59 -0.71
CA LYS A 123 3.24 -14.64 0.22
C LYS A 123 2.07 -13.73 -0.18
N ARG A 124 2.34 -12.55 -0.70
CA ARG A 124 1.28 -11.67 -1.22
C ARG A 124 0.47 -12.34 -2.33
N TRP A 125 1.17 -13.07 -3.24
CA TRP A 125 0.53 -13.83 -4.31
C TRP A 125 -0.35 -14.94 -3.76
N GLU A 126 0.20 -15.75 -2.86
CA GLU A 126 -0.53 -16.85 -2.21
C GLU A 126 -1.79 -16.34 -1.50
N HIS A 127 -1.68 -15.31 -0.67
CA HIS A 127 -2.82 -14.77 0.07
C HIS A 127 -3.89 -14.19 -0.83
N PHE A 128 -3.51 -13.55 -1.95
CA PHE A 128 -4.48 -13.02 -2.88
C PHE A 128 -5.36 -14.11 -3.49
N TYR A 129 -4.74 -15.22 -3.95
CA TYR A 129 -5.48 -16.28 -4.63
C TYR A 129 -6.10 -17.30 -3.67
N ASN A 130 -5.36 -17.75 -2.66
CA ASN A 130 -5.81 -18.83 -1.78
C ASN A 130 -6.82 -18.35 -0.73
N ASP A 131 -6.67 -17.11 -0.25
CA ASP A 131 -7.52 -16.60 0.82
C ASP A 131 -8.53 -15.59 0.27
N ARG A 132 -8.07 -14.45 -0.24
CA ARG A 132 -8.93 -13.30 -0.58
C ARG A 132 -9.87 -13.57 -1.75
N SER A 133 -9.39 -14.25 -2.80
CA SER A 133 -10.24 -14.58 -3.94
C SER A 133 -11.30 -15.63 -3.59
N ASN A 134 -11.00 -16.56 -2.69
CA ASN A 134 -11.98 -17.53 -2.20
C ASN A 134 -13.05 -16.87 -1.32
N GLU A 135 -12.66 -15.99 -0.40
CA GLU A 135 -13.59 -15.23 0.44
C GLU A 135 -14.48 -14.31 -0.41
N TYR A 136 -13.89 -13.62 -1.38
CA TYR A 136 -14.62 -12.81 -2.37
C TYR A 136 -15.69 -13.63 -3.10
N ARG A 137 -15.32 -14.78 -3.66
CA ARG A 137 -16.22 -15.66 -4.37
C ARG A 137 -17.38 -16.13 -3.48
N ARG A 138 -17.09 -16.58 -2.26
CA ARG A 138 -18.11 -17.04 -1.29
C ARG A 138 -19.10 -15.92 -0.96
N LEU A 139 -18.61 -14.73 -0.66
CA LEU A 139 -19.45 -13.57 -0.36
C LEU A 139 -20.37 -13.20 -1.52
N LEU A 140 -19.81 -13.07 -2.74
CA LEU A 140 -20.59 -12.65 -3.90
C LEU A 140 -21.67 -13.69 -4.27
N ARG A 141 -21.35 -14.99 -4.14
CA ARG A 141 -22.32 -16.06 -4.37
C ARG A 141 -23.45 -15.99 -3.35
N ALA A 142 -23.12 -15.89 -2.07
CA ALA A 142 -24.10 -15.80 -1.00
C ALA A 142 -25.03 -14.60 -1.16
N PHE A 143 -24.50 -13.43 -1.55
CA PHE A 143 -25.30 -12.22 -1.74
C PHE A 143 -26.17 -12.25 -3.00
N LYS A 144 -25.73 -12.93 -4.05
CA LYS A 144 -26.47 -12.96 -5.32
C LYS A 144 -27.54 -14.05 -5.37
N PHE A 145 -27.28 -15.22 -4.76
CA PHE A 145 -28.11 -16.42 -4.94
C PHE A 145 -28.89 -16.83 -3.67
N ASN A 146 -29.29 -15.83 -2.87
CA ASN A 146 -30.21 -16.03 -1.75
C ASN A 146 -31.65 -15.63 -2.13
N ASP A 147 -32.58 -15.81 -1.18
CA ASP A 147 -34.01 -15.53 -1.41
C ASP A 147 -34.33 -14.01 -1.49
N GLU A 148 -33.44 -13.15 -0.99
CA GLU A 148 -33.61 -11.68 -0.92
C GLU A 148 -32.39 -10.93 -1.48
N PRO A 149 -31.95 -11.15 -2.75
CA PRO A 149 -30.69 -10.61 -3.26
C PRO A 149 -30.62 -9.07 -3.24
N GLU A 150 -31.74 -8.40 -3.44
CA GLU A 150 -31.80 -6.93 -3.40
C GLU A 150 -31.44 -6.36 -2.01
N ARG A 151 -31.70 -7.08 -0.94
CA ARG A 151 -31.30 -6.71 0.42
C ARG A 151 -29.79 -6.73 0.61
N TYR A 152 -29.06 -7.55 -0.12
CA TYR A 152 -27.61 -7.70 -0.02
C TYR A 152 -26.84 -6.93 -1.09
N LYS A 153 -27.52 -6.11 -1.88
CA LYS A 153 -26.94 -5.37 -3.00
C LYS A 153 -25.77 -4.47 -2.57
N ASN A 154 -25.93 -3.69 -1.51
CA ASN A 154 -24.84 -2.85 -1.02
C ASN A 154 -23.65 -3.69 -0.55
N ALA A 155 -23.86 -4.75 0.21
CA ALA A 155 -22.80 -5.65 0.67
C ALA A 155 -22.05 -6.31 -0.50
N PHE A 156 -22.78 -6.72 -1.54
CA PHE A 156 -22.20 -7.25 -2.78
C PHE A 156 -21.21 -6.24 -3.42
N TYR A 157 -21.62 -4.99 -3.57
CA TYR A 157 -20.79 -3.98 -4.21
C TYR A 157 -19.66 -3.47 -3.30
N MET A 158 -19.86 -3.37 -1.99
CA MET A 158 -18.78 -3.09 -1.03
C MET A 158 -17.68 -4.16 -1.10
N THR A 159 -18.07 -5.43 -1.21
CA THR A 159 -17.13 -6.54 -1.39
C THR A 159 -16.33 -6.38 -2.68
N ARG A 160 -16.95 -5.96 -3.78
CA ARG A 160 -16.28 -5.70 -5.06
C ARG A 160 -15.33 -4.51 -4.98
N ILE A 161 -15.71 -3.43 -4.32
CA ILE A 161 -14.83 -2.26 -4.10
C ILE A 161 -13.55 -2.70 -3.38
N TYR A 162 -13.70 -3.48 -2.30
CA TYR A 162 -12.53 -3.94 -1.54
C TYR A 162 -11.66 -4.90 -2.35
N TYR A 163 -12.27 -5.77 -3.17
CA TYR A 163 -11.51 -6.67 -4.04
C TYR A 163 -10.73 -5.91 -5.12
N ALA A 164 -11.29 -4.84 -5.69
CA ALA A 164 -10.56 -3.97 -6.60
C ALA A 164 -9.35 -3.30 -5.90
N PHE A 165 -9.50 -2.88 -4.66
CA PHE A 165 -8.39 -2.35 -3.85
C PHE A 165 -7.28 -3.38 -3.63
N LEU A 166 -7.62 -4.63 -3.30
CA LEU A 166 -6.64 -5.72 -3.15
C LEU A 166 -5.96 -6.05 -4.49
N ALA A 167 -6.73 -6.10 -5.57
CA ALA A 167 -6.21 -6.36 -6.92
C ALA A 167 -5.25 -5.27 -7.39
N LEU A 168 -5.51 -4.00 -7.03
CA LEU A 168 -4.60 -2.90 -7.32
C LEU A 168 -3.24 -3.13 -6.65
N ALA A 169 -3.21 -3.46 -5.37
CA ALA A 169 -1.97 -3.75 -4.66
C ALA A 169 -1.24 -4.98 -5.24
N GLN A 170 -1.98 -5.98 -5.70
CA GLN A 170 -1.45 -7.19 -6.32
C GLN A 170 -0.81 -6.88 -7.68
N THR A 171 -1.55 -6.26 -8.60
CA THR A 171 -1.03 -5.95 -9.93
C THR A 171 0.07 -4.88 -9.90
N ASP A 172 0.01 -3.92 -8.99
CA ASP A 172 1.08 -2.94 -8.77
C ASP A 172 2.35 -3.55 -8.15
N THR A 173 2.27 -4.78 -7.65
CA THR A 173 3.44 -5.53 -7.16
C THR A 173 4.06 -6.41 -8.25
N TYR A 174 3.24 -7.11 -9.04
CA TYR A 174 3.71 -8.16 -9.96
C TYR A 174 3.50 -7.82 -11.45
N GLY A 175 2.58 -6.93 -11.79
CA GLY A 175 2.17 -6.65 -13.17
C GLY A 175 1.02 -7.54 -13.61
N ASP A 176 1.19 -8.22 -14.74
CA ASP A 176 0.19 -9.14 -15.29
C ASP A 176 -0.18 -10.24 -14.30
N MET A 177 -1.46 -10.64 -14.27
CA MET A 177 -1.94 -11.61 -13.30
C MET A 177 -3.21 -12.32 -13.80
N PRO A 178 -3.48 -13.56 -13.39
CA PRO A 178 -4.79 -14.17 -13.60
C PRO A 178 -5.87 -13.38 -12.85
N PHE A 179 -6.82 -12.80 -13.55
CA PHE A 179 -7.82 -11.93 -12.90
C PHE A 179 -9.26 -12.16 -13.39
N ASP A 180 -9.50 -12.33 -14.70
CA ASP A 180 -10.85 -12.42 -15.25
C ASP A 180 -11.71 -13.52 -14.60
N VAL A 181 -11.14 -14.69 -14.39
CA VAL A 181 -11.84 -15.80 -13.72
C VAL A 181 -12.22 -15.44 -12.29
N TYR A 182 -11.28 -14.84 -11.56
CA TYR A 182 -11.46 -14.51 -10.15
C TYR A 182 -12.42 -13.34 -9.92
N VAL A 183 -12.32 -12.29 -10.75
CA VAL A 183 -13.20 -11.11 -10.62
C VAL A 183 -14.66 -11.44 -10.90
N ARG A 184 -14.91 -12.47 -11.73
CA ARG A 184 -16.25 -13.03 -11.99
C ARG A 184 -16.70 -14.04 -10.94
N ALA A 185 -15.91 -14.22 -9.89
CA ALA A 185 -16.17 -15.20 -8.82
C ALA A 185 -16.31 -16.65 -9.32
N ARG A 186 -15.67 -17.00 -10.43
CA ARG A 186 -15.63 -18.35 -11.00
C ARG A 186 -14.57 -19.21 -10.33
N VAL A 187 -14.78 -20.51 -10.31
CA VAL A 187 -13.72 -21.49 -10.01
C VAL A 187 -12.96 -21.75 -11.30
N PRO A 188 -11.62 -21.70 -11.29
CA PRO A 188 -10.86 -22.10 -12.48
C PRO A 188 -11.15 -23.55 -12.87
N GLU A 189 -11.45 -23.78 -14.14
CA GLU A 189 -11.73 -25.12 -14.65
C GLU A 189 -10.45 -25.96 -14.86
N THR A 190 -9.31 -25.31 -14.93
CA THR A 190 -8.00 -25.92 -15.18
C THR A 190 -6.92 -25.21 -14.40
N ASP A 191 -5.80 -25.88 -14.16
CA ASP A 191 -4.61 -25.29 -13.55
C ASP A 191 -3.89 -24.28 -14.49
N ASN A 192 -4.29 -24.23 -15.76
CA ASN A 192 -3.73 -23.33 -16.77
C ASN A 192 -4.63 -22.10 -16.94
N ILE A 193 -4.58 -21.18 -15.97
CA ILE A 193 -5.39 -19.97 -15.97
C ILE A 193 -4.68 -18.89 -16.78
N PRO A 194 -5.35 -18.28 -17.78
CA PRO A 194 -4.76 -17.17 -18.55
C PRO A 194 -4.40 -15.97 -17.69
N TYR A 195 -3.24 -15.38 -17.94
CA TYR A 195 -2.88 -14.09 -17.39
C TYR A 195 -3.57 -12.97 -18.17
N ASN A 196 -4.12 -12.04 -17.43
CA ASN A 196 -4.56 -10.75 -17.98
C ASN A 196 -3.37 -9.79 -17.94
N THR A 197 -3.21 -8.97 -18.96
CA THR A 197 -2.24 -7.87 -18.90
C THR A 197 -2.60 -6.90 -17.79
N GLN A 198 -1.65 -6.18 -17.24
CA GLN A 198 -1.92 -5.19 -16.22
C GLN A 198 -2.94 -4.14 -16.71
N GLU A 199 -2.88 -3.74 -17.98
CA GLU A 199 -3.88 -2.88 -18.61
C GLU A 199 -5.30 -3.45 -18.48
N GLN A 200 -5.47 -4.74 -18.83
CA GLN A 200 -6.76 -5.43 -18.71
C GLN A 200 -7.25 -5.52 -17.26
N VAL A 201 -6.34 -5.73 -16.32
CA VAL A 201 -6.68 -5.74 -14.89
C VAL A 201 -7.19 -4.37 -14.44
N TYR A 202 -6.54 -3.29 -14.89
CA TYR A 202 -6.98 -1.92 -14.60
C TYR A 202 -8.35 -1.62 -15.20
N ASP A 203 -8.60 -2.02 -16.44
CA ASP A 203 -9.91 -1.85 -17.09
C ASP A 203 -11.02 -2.53 -16.28
N MET A 204 -10.80 -3.77 -15.85
CA MET A 204 -11.75 -4.51 -15.03
C MET A 204 -11.98 -3.85 -13.67
N MET A 205 -10.92 -3.35 -13.02
CA MET A 205 -11.06 -2.64 -11.74
C MET A 205 -11.84 -1.33 -11.89
N PHE A 206 -11.58 -0.54 -12.93
CA PHE A 206 -12.35 0.67 -13.21
C PHE A 206 -13.82 0.35 -13.39
N ARG A 207 -14.12 -0.71 -14.14
CA ARG A 207 -15.51 -1.14 -14.35
C ARG A 207 -16.18 -1.63 -13.06
N MET A 208 -15.44 -2.36 -12.21
CA MET A 208 -15.95 -2.77 -10.88
C MET A 208 -16.33 -1.56 -10.02
N LEU A 209 -15.47 -0.55 -9.96
CA LEU A 209 -15.70 0.66 -9.16
C LEU A 209 -16.89 1.47 -9.72
N GLU A 210 -16.98 1.63 -11.04
CA GLU A 210 -18.10 2.30 -11.68
C GLU A 210 -19.43 1.60 -11.39
N GLN A 211 -19.51 0.29 -11.62
CA GLN A 211 -20.71 -0.50 -11.30
C GLN A 211 -21.09 -0.41 -9.81
N ALA A 212 -20.11 -0.37 -8.93
CA ALA A 212 -20.36 -0.30 -7.50
C ALA A 212 -20.95 1.05 -7.09
N VAL A 213 -20.36 2.16 -7.51
CA VAL A 213 -20.87 3.50 -7.15
C VAL A 213 -22.23 3.80 -7.79
N ASP A 214 -22.51 3.25 -8.96
CA ASP A 214 -23.80 3.40 -9.65
C ASP A 214 -24.90 2.51 -9.04
N SER A 215 -24.54 1.48 -8.28
CA SER A 215 -25.49 0.46 -7.76
C SER A 215 -25.75 0.56 -6.27
N ILE A 216 -24.83 1.08 -5.48
CA ILE A 216 -25.00 1.21 -4.02
C ILE A 216 -26.11 2.23 -3.75
N ASP A 217 -27.14 1.79 -3.02
CA ASP A 217 -28.19 2.66 -2.52
C ASP A 217 -27.92 3.02 -1.05
N VAL A 218 -27.45 4.25 -0.84
CA VAL A 218 -27.12 4.77 0.49
C VAL A 218 -28.34 5.19 1.31
N ASN A 219 -29.54 5.22 0.69
CA ASN A 219 -30.78 5.67 1.30
C ASN A 219 -31.73 4.53 1.67
N ASP A 220 -31.49 3.31 1.19
CA ASP A 220 -32.32 2.16 1.51
C ASP A 220 -31.93 1.58 2.88
N ALA A 221 -32.76 1.84 3.88
CA ALA A 221 -32.55 1.34 5.23
C ALA A 221 -32.73 -0.19 5.37
N ASN A 222 -33.24 -0.88 4.34
CA ASN A 222 -33.41 -2.35 4.37
C ASN A 222 -32.16 -3.08 3.89
N GLN A 223 -31.15 -2.35 3.38
CA GLN A 223 -29.90 -2.97 2.97
C GLN A 223 -29.20 -3.68 4.13
N TYR A 224 -28.64 -4.85 3.84
CA TYR A 224 -27.83 -5.57 4.79
C TYR A 224 -26.56 -4.78 5.13
N SER A 225 -26.25 -4.67 6.42
CA SER A 225 -25.02 -4.05 6.91
C SER A 225 -24.14 -5.08 7.59
N PHE A 226 -22.85 -5.05 7.31
CA PHE A 226 -21.84 -5.85 8.03
C PHE A 226 -21.65 -5.37 9.49
N GLY A 227 -22.10 -4.16 9.82
CA GLY A 227 -21.94 -3.58 11.16
C GLY A 227 -20.46 -3.51 11.57
N THR A 228 -20.17 -3.98 12.80
CA THR A 228 -18.80 -3.97 13.36
C THR A 228 -17.84 -4.95 12.70
N GLU A 229 -18.32 -5.86 11.88
CA GLU A 229 -17.47 -6.77 11.11
C GLU A 229 -16.88 -6.09 9.85
N ASP A 230 -17.46 -4.97 9.42
CA ASP A 230 -16.79 -4.02 8.52
C ASP A 230 -15.83 -3.14 9.32
N ILE A 231 -14.60 -3.59 9.48
CA ILE A 231 -13.56 -2.86 10.25
C ILE A 231 -13.00 -1.64 9.51
N CYS A 232 -13.49 -1.34 8.31
CA CYS A 232 -13.13 -0.13 7.56
C CYS A 232 -14.07 1.03 7.88
N TYR A 233 -15.37 0.80 7.74
CA TYR A 233 -16.37 1.86 7.82
C TYR A 233 -17.60 1.52 8.65
N PHE A 234 -17.59 0.36 9.33
CA PHE A 234 -18.68 -0.10 10.19
C PHE A 234 -20.04 -0.16 9.49
N GLY A 235 -20.01 -0.46 8.19
CA GLY A 235 -21.20 -0.58 7.35
C GLY A 235 -21.71 0.74 6.75
N ASP A 236 -20.95 1.83 6.85
CA ASP A 236 -21.32 3.12 6.26
C ASP A 236 -21.16 3.11 4.73
N ALA A 237 -22.30 2.98 4.03
CA ALA A 237 -22.33 2.90 2.57
C ALA A 237 -21.82 4.18 1.88
N LYS A 238 -22.04 5.35 2.46
CA LYS A 238 -21.55 6.62 1.88
C LYS A 238 -20.02 6.68 1.90
N LYS A 239 -19.40 6.21 2.98
CA LYS A 239 -17.93 6.14 3.07
C LYS A 239 -17.35 5.16 2.07
N TRP A 240 -18.01 4.02 1.84
CA TRP A 240 -17.62 3.07 0.79
C TRP A 240 -17.69 3.68 -0.61
N VAL A 241 -18.71 4.49 -0.91
CA VAL A 241 -18.82 5.22 -2.20
C VAL A 241 -17.70 6.25 -2.33
N ARG A 242 -17.45 7.06 -1.30
CA ARG A 242 -16.34 8.02 -1.29
C ARG A 242 -14.98 7.35 -1.47
N PHE A 243 -14.77 6.23 -0.81
CA PHE A 243 -13.55 5.42 -0.99
C PHE A 243 -13.42 4.93 -2.43
N ALA A 244 -14.47 4.38 -3.02
CA ALA A 244 -14.45 3.88 -4.40
C ALA A 244 -14.10 4.97 -5.41
N ASN A 245 -14.72 6.15 -5.29
CA ASN A 245 -14.43 7.30 -6.15
C ASN A 245 -12.99 7.81 -5.97
N THR A 246 -12.49 7.87 -4.73
CA THR A 246 -11.11 8.30 -4.45
C THR A 246 -10.10 7.28 -4.96
N LEU A 247 -10.40 5.98 -4.84
CA LEU A 247 -9.60 4.90 -5.41
C LEU A 247 -9.56 4.98 -6.95
N ARG A 248 -10.70 5.27 -7.58
CA ARG A 248 -10.80 5.49 -9.03
C ARG A 248 -9.89 6.65 -9.47
N LEU A 249 -9.87 7.76 -8.73
CA LEU A 249 -8.98 8.90 -9.02
C LEU A 249 -7.51 8.53 -8.82
N ARG A 250 -7.15 7.77 -7.78
CA ARG A 250 -5.79 7.24 -7.58
C ARG A 250 -5.35 6.41 -8.78
N MET A 251 -6.19 5.47 -9.21
CA MET A 251 -5.92 4.60 -10.35
C MET A 251 -5.81 5.38 -11.66
N ALA A 252 -6.66 6.36 -11.87
CA ALA A 252 -6.63 7.24 -13.05
C ALA A 252 -5.29 7.98 -13.14
N LEU A 253 -4.84 8.59 -12.05
CA LEU A 253 -3.53 9.25 -12.03
C LEU A 253 -2.37 8.25 -12.16
N ARG A 254 -2.54 7.01 -11.70
CA ARG A 254 -1.54 5.94 -11.86
C ARG A 254 -1.22 5.68 -13.33
N ILE A 255 -2.21 5.64 -14.18
CA ILE A 255 -2.03 5.35 -15.62
C ILE A 255 -1.79 6.60 -16.47
N SER A 256 -1.67 7.79 -15.85
CA SER A 256 -1.63 9.07 -16.58
C SER A 256 -0.43 9.25 -17.51
N ASN A 257 0.64 8.47 -17.34
CA ASN A 257 1.81 8.53 -18.20
C ASN A 257 1.75 7.51 -19.36
N VAL A 258 1.03 6.41 -19.20
CA VAL A 258 0.92 5.36 -20.23
C VAL A 258 -0.34 5.52 -21.08
N ASP A 259 -1.44 5.93 -20.49
CA ASP A 259 -2.72 6.16 -21.18
C ASP A 259 -3.38 7.44 -20.65
N PRO A 260 -2.92 8.61 -21.10
CA PRO A 260 -3.39 9.91 -20.61
C PRO A 260 -4.88 10.18 -20.92
N ASP A 261 -5.40 9.66 -22.03
CA ASP A 261 -6.80 9.85 -22.41
C ASP A 261 -7.73 9.04 -21.51
N ARG A 262 -7.40 7.78 -21.26
CA ARG A 262 -8.11 6.94 -20.31
C ARG A 262 -7.99 7.49 -18.89
N ALA A 263 -6.80 7.91 -18.47
CA ALA A 263 -6.57 8.55 -17.20
C ALA A 263 -7.47 9.75 -16.97
N ARG A 264 -7.56 10.63 -17.99
CA ARG A 264 -8.44 11.79 -17.94
C ARG A 264 -9.92 11.38 -17.83
N THR A 265 -10.35 10.42 -18.63
CA THR A 265 -11.74 9.93 -18.63
C THR A 265 -12.14 9.40 -17.24
N GLU A 266 -11.37 8.50 -16.69
CA GLU A 266 -11.63 7.89 -15.38
C GLU A 266 -11.49 8.90 -14.23
N GLY A 267 -10.48 9.78 -14.32
CA GLY A 267 -10.27 10.83 -13.34
C GLY A 267 -11.41 11.85 -13.33
N MET A 268 -11.89 12.26 -14.52
CA MET A 268 -13.04 13.16 -14.63
C MET A 268 -14.33 12.50 -14.13
N ALA A 269 -14.51 11.20 -14.36
CA ALA A 269 -15.66 10.47 -13.83
C ALA A 269 -15.65 10.48 -12.28
N ALA A 270 -14.50 10.24 -11.66
CA ALA A 270 -14.35 10.32 -10.20
C ALA A 270 -14.57 11.75 -9.67
N LEU A 271 -14.02 12.77 -10.36
CA LEU A 271 -14.13 14.17 -9.96
C LEU A 271 -15.55 14.77 -10.20
N ASN A 272 -16.41 14.09 -10.93
CA ASN A 272 -17.81 14.47 -11.14
C ASN A 272 -18.79 13.54 -10.43
N ALA A 273 -18.32 12.61 -9.60
CA ALA A 273 -19.16 11.58 -8.99
C ALA A 273 -20.31 12.19 -8.16
N ALA A 274 -20.02 13.16 -7.29
CA ALA A 274 -21.03 13.87 -6.50
C ALA A 274 -22.08 14.56 -7.39
N GLN A 275 -21.63 15.20 -8.47
CA GLN A 275 -22.54 15.85 -9.43
C GLN A 275 -23.41 14.83 -10.17
N LYS A 276 -22.83 13.71 -10.60
CA LYS A 276 -23.56 12.60 -11.25
C LYS A 276 -24.60 12.01 -10.32
N ALA A 277 -24.27 11.82 -9.05
CA ALA A 277 -25.17 11.28 -8.04
C ALA A 277 -26.27 12.29 -7.59
N GLY A 278 -26.06 13.58 -7.82
CA GLY A 278 -26.93 14.63 -7.29
C GLY A 278 -26.84 14.77 -5.75
N ASP A 279 -25.79 14.22 -5.15
CA ASP A 279 -25.53 14.25 -3.71
C ASP A 279 -24.04 14.58 -3.46
N THR A 280 -23.81 15.71 -2.77
CA THR A 280 -22.45 16.19 -2.48
C THR A 280 -21.68 15.28 -1.53
N GLU A 281 -22.37 14.39 -0.81
CA GLU A 281 -21.75 13.42 0.10
C GLU A 281 -21.29 12.13 -0.62
N LEU A 282 -21.55 11.98 -1.92
CA LEU A 282 -21.17 10.80 -2.70
C LEU A 282 -20.02 11.06 -3.69
N GLY A 283 -19.23 12.07 -3.43
CA GLY A 283 -18.02 12.41 -4.19
C GLY A 283 -16.77 11.68 -3.72
N LEU A 284 -15.68 12.43 -3.61
CA LEU A 284 -14.41 11.96 -3.03
C LEU A 284 -14.43 12.09 -1.50
N MET A 285 -13.40 11.58 -0.83
CA MET A 285 -13.22 11.76 0.63
C MET A 285 -13.24 13.24 1.00
N MET A 286 -13.94 13.58 2.09
CA MET A 286 -14.24 14.95 2.52
C MET A 286 -13.48 15.37 3.78
N SER A 287 -13.05 14.41 4.60
CA SER A 287 -12.32 14.65 5.85
C SER A 287 -11.50 13.42 6.26
N ASN A 288 -10.67 13.56 7.29
CA ASN A 288 -9.94 12.44 7.89
C ASN A 288 -10.86 11.35 8.49
N GLU A 289 -12.14 11.63 8.69
CA GLU A 289 -13.13 10.63 9.11
C GLU A 289 -13.51 9.66 7.98
N ASP A 290 -13.21 10.01 6.74
CA ASP A 290 -13.40 9.16 5.56
C ASP A 290 -12.19 8.30 5.23
N ASN A 291 -11.10 8.41 6.00
CA ASN A 291 -9.91 7.61 5.77
C ASN A 291 -10.29 6.13 5.71
N MET A 292 -9.94 5.48 4.60
CA MET A 292 -10.05 4.03 4.49
C MET A 292 -8.95 3.42 5.34
N CYS A 293 -9.35 2.83 6.43
CA CYS A 293 -8.43 2.23 7.39
C CYS A 293 -8.98 0.92 7.92
N THR A 294 -8.08 0.03 8.34
CA THR A 294 -8.45 -1.17 9.09
C THR A 294 -8.27 -0.90 10.58
N VAL A 295 -9.36 -1.05 11.32
CA VAL A 295 -9.39 -0.80 12.77
C VAL A 295 -9.09 -2.10 13.51
N PRO A 296 -8.08 -2.12 14.42
CA PRO A 296 -7.80 -3.28 15.25
C PRO A 296 -9.01 -3.71 16.07
N LYS A 297 -9.31 -5.00 16.11
CA LYS A 297 -10.46 -5.55 16.84
C LYS A 297 -10.24 -5.56 18.34
N PHE A 298 -9.02 -5.76 18.76
CA PHE A 298 -8.66 -5.87 20.17
C PHE A 298 -7.57 -4.86 20.53
N ALA A 299 -7.75 -4.14 21.60
CA ALA A 299 -6.64 -3.44 22.22
C ALA A 299 -5.68 -4.49 22.81
N PRO A 300 -4.36 -4.33 22.67
CA PRO A 300 -3.41 -5.28 23.20
C PRO A 300 -3.59 -5.41 24.71
N LYS A 301 -3.66 -6.65 25.15
CA LYS A 301 -3.48 -6.98 26.56
C LYS A 301 -1.98 -7.01 26.81
N ASP A 302 -1.50 -6.05 27.57
CA ASP A 302 -0.13 -5.98 28.07
C ASP A 302 1.02 -6.40 27.12
N MET A 303 1.94 -5.50 26.89
CA MET A 303 3.08 -5.53 25.98
C MET A 303 4.08 -6.70 26.17
N GLY A 304 3.74 -7.77 26.85
CA GLY A 304 4.62 -8.89 27.19
C GLY A 304 4.42 -10.16 26.35
N GLY A 305 3.42 -10.23 25.50
CA GLY A 305 3.14 -11.37 24.65
C GLY A 305 2.68 -10.91 23.28
N MET A 306 3.29 -11.43 22.24
CA MET A 306 2.71 -11.39 20.91
C MET A 306 1.38 -12.13 21.01
N ASP A 307 0.25 -11.41 21.00
CA ASP A 307 -1.04 -12.06 20.99
C ASP A 307 -1.21 -12.72 19.62
N GLU A 308 -1.40 -14.01 19.62
CA GLU A 308 -1.60 -14.81 18.40
C GLU A 308 -2.89 -14.43 17.65
N GLY A 309 -3.67 -13.50 18.19
CA GLY A 309 -4.90 -13.01 17.61
C GLY A 309 -4.77 -12.05 16.43
N GLY A 310 -3.61 -11.41 16.25
CA GLY A 310 -3.20 -10.72 15.02
C GLY A 310 -4.00 -9.52 14.58
N SER A 311 -4.68 -8.83 15.47
CA SER A 311 -5.52 -7.69 15.11
C SER A 311 -5.00 -6.33 15.61
N GLU A 312 -3.73 -6.26 15.96
CA GLU A 312 -3.03 -5.04 16.33
C GLU A 312 -2.57 -4.26 15.10
N ASN A 313 -2.20 -2.98 15.29
CA ASN A 313 -1.57 -2.22 14.22
C ASN A 313 -0.29 -2.95 13.74
N PRO A 314 -0.22 -3.34 12.46
CA PRO A 314 0.83 -4.22 11.97
C PRO A 314 2.21 -3.55 11.98
N LEU A 315 2.28 -2.24 11.72
CA LEU A 315 3.54 -1.50 11.78
C LEU A 315 4.06 -1.39 13.21
N ALA A 316 3.17 -1.15 14.17
CA ALA A 316 3.53 -1.15 15.59
C ALA A 316 4.10 -2.52 16.01
N MET A 317 3.48 -3.59 15.54
CA MET A 317 3.97 -4.96 15.78
C MET A 317 5.35 -5.19 15.14
N CYS A 318 5.53 -4.85 13.87
CA CYS A 318 6.82 -4.97 13.18
C CYS A 318 7.91 -4.13 13.83
N SER A 319 7.57 -2.97 14.40
CA SER A 319 8.54 -2.08 15.03
C SER A 319 9.12 -2.63 16.34
N VAL A 320 8.42 -3.53 17.03
CA VAL A 320 8.88 -4.15 18.28
C VAL A 320 9.31 -5.60 18.10
N ALA A 321 8.76 -6.30 17.10
CA ALA A 321 9.18 -7.63 16.76
C ALA A 321 10.65 -7.66 16.31
N TYR A 322 11.33 -8.77 16.51
CA TYR A 322 12.71 -8.97 16.06
C TYR A 322 13.70 -7.88 16.49
N ASN A 323 13.49 -7.31 17.68
CA ASN A 323 14.29 -6.21 18.27
C ASN A 323 14.17 -4.87 17.52
N GLY A 324 13.07 -4.63 16.83
CA GLY A 324 12.82 -3.38 16.11
C GLY A 324 13.78 -3.18 14.94
N GLU A 325 13.77 -4.11 14.01
CA GLU A 325 14.64 -4.11 12.83
C GLU A 325 14.30 -3.02 11.83
N SER A 326 13.03 -2.63 11.76
CA SER A 326 12.56 -1.55 10.91
C SER A 326 12.83 -0.20 11.58
N VAL A 327 13.78 0.53 11.02
CA VAL A 327 14.22 1.84 11.50
C VAL A 327 13.95 2.92 10.47
N LEU A 328 13.99 4.18 10.88
CA LEU A 328 13.88 5.33 9.97
C LEU A 328 14.87 5.17 8.82
N SER A 329 14.39 5.34 7.57
CA SER A 329 15.30 5.36 6.44
C SER A 329 16.05 6.70 6.37
N TRP A 330 17.25 6.66 5.80
CA TRP A 330 18.02 7.87 5.50
C TRP A 330 17.25 8.77 4.53
N ASP A 331 16.55 8.21 3.56
CA ASP A 331 15.75 8.99 2.60
C ASP A 331 14.68 9.82 3.31
N LEU A 332 13.85 9.19 4.14
CA LEU A 332 12.76 9.88 4.86
C LEU A 332 13.32 10.92 5.86
N GLU A 333 14.41 10.60 6.54
CA GLU A 333 15.14 11.57 7.40
C GLU A 333 15.50 12.83 6.62
N GLN A 334 16.05 12.66 5.39
CA GLN A 334 16.45 13.81 4.58
C GLN A 334 15.26 14.70 4.24
N PHE A 335 14.13 14.12 3.89
CA PHE A 335 12.93 14.90 3.59
C PHE A 335 12.37 15.62 4.82
N TYR A 336 12.34 14.97 5.98
CA TYR A 336 11.93 15.62 7.22
C TYR A 336 12.78 16.84 7.60
N LYS A 337 14.07 16.81 7.28
CA LYS A 337 15.03 17.85 7.66
C LYS A 337 15.16 19.00 6.66
N ASN A 338 14.84 18.77 5.40
CA ASN A 338 15.28 19.67 4.33
C ASN A 338 14.19 20.36 3.53
N LEU A 339 12.93 19.97 3.70
CA LEU A 339 11.85 20.55 2.92
C LEU A 339 11.30 21.84 3.47
N SER A 340 11.58 22.19 4.71
CA SER A 340 11.03 23.38 5.34
C SER A 340 12.09 24.21 6.06
N VAL A 341 11.94 25.51 6.00
CA VAL A 341 12.66 26.47 6.85
C VAL A 341 11.82 27.02 7.98
N GLY A 342 10.51 26.82 7.96
CA GLY A 342 9.56 27.35 8.93
C GLY A 342 8.77 26.29 9.71
N GLY A 343 9.03 25.02 9.46
CA GLY A 343 8.47 23.93 10.29
C GLY A 343 9.03 24.01 11.70
N GLY A 344 8.32 23.44 12.66
CA GLY A 344 8.60 23.60 14.08
C GLY A 344 10.09 23.63 14.42
N GLU A 345 10.51 24.69 15.08
CA GLU A 345 11.87 24.81 15.56
C GLU A 345 12.12 23.76 16.64
N TYR A 346 13.09 22.93 16.34
CA TYR A 346 13.50 21.88 17.22
C TYR A 346 14.91 22.14 17.73
N GLN A 347 15.07 22.26 19.05
CA GLN A 347 16.39 22.47 19.63
C GLN A 347 17.09 21.13 19.83
N ILE A 348 18.16 20.95 19.10
CA ILE A 348 19.05 19.81 19.24
C ILE A 348 20.20 20.21 20.16
N ARG A 349 20.37 19.44 21.21
CA ARG A 349 21.51 19.58 22.09
C ARG A 349 22.75 18.98 21.43
N THR A 350 23.72 19.80 21.14
CA THR A 350 25.00 19.39 20.53
C THR A 350 26.15 19.28 21.52
N GLY A 351 25.86 19.45 22.82
CA GLY A 351 26.83 19.40 23.91
C GLY A 351 26.18 19.85 25.22
N ARG A 352 26.95 19.85 26.30
CA ARG A 352 26.44 20.09 27.66
C ARG A 352 25.58 21.35 27.81
N ASN A 353 25.83 22.38 26.98
CA ASN A 353 25.07 23.65 26.95
C ASN A 353 24.87 24.20 25.53
N ASN A 354 25.18 23.46 24.49
CA ASN A 354 25.05 23.92 23.12
C ASN A 354 23.83 23.32 22.47
N TYR A 355 22.99 24.17 21.90
CA TYR A 355 21.80 23.78 21.18
C TYR A 355 21.90 24.32 19.76
N ILE A 356 21.56 23.47 18.78
CA ILE A 356 21.29 23.89 17.42
C ILE A 356 19.78 23.87 17.21
N THR A 357 19.23 24.95 16.72
CA THR A 357 17.85 24.99 16.26
C THR A 357 17.82 24.38 14.87
N LYS A 358 17.16 23.24 14.71
CA LYS A 358 16.86 22.66 13.40
C LYS A 358 15.38 22.77 13.12
N ILE A 359 15.10 23.11 11.89
CA ILE A 359 13.73 23.13 11.36
C ILE A 359 13.47 21.75 10.77
N ILE A 360 12.44 21.09 11.28
CA ILE A 360 12.11 19.72 10.91
C ILE A 360 10.61 19.61 10.68
N ASP A 361 10.20 18.69 9.84
CA ASP A 361 8.79 18.36 9.66
C ASP A 361 8.20 17.85 10.97
N PRO A 362 7.11 18.47 11.47
CA PRO A 362 6.51 18.09 12.76
C PRO A 362 6.04 16.63 12.81
N ARG A 363 5.70 16.03 11.67
CA ARG A 363 5.28 14.62 11.59
C ARG A 363 6.38 13.66 12.06
N CYS A 364 7.65 14.05 11.86
CA CYS A 364 8.77 13.27 12.37
C CYS A 364 8.72 13.12 13.90
N LEU A 365 8.38 14.20 14.61
CA LEU A 365 8.31 14.20 16.07
C LEU A 365 7.21 13.30 16.64
N VAL A 366 6.17 13.07 15.84
CA VAL A 366 5.04 12.20 16.23
C VAL A 366 5.34 10.73 15.95
N CYS A 367 6.07 10.44 14.86
CA CYS A 367 6.24 9.08 14.36
C CYS A 367 7.50 8.37 14.88
N TRP A 368 8.55 9.11 15.24
CA TRP A 368 9.87 8.54 15.44
C TRP A 368 10.50 8.91 16.78
N TYR A 369 11.22 7.97 17.39
CA TYR A 369 12.10 8.25 18.51
C TYR A 369 13.39 8.89 18.03
N ARG A 370 13.93 9.76 18.84
CA ARG A 370 15.33 10.16 18.75
C ARG A 370 16.22 9.10 19.39
N PRO A 371 17.42 8.87 18.85
CA PRO A 371 18.37 7.94 19.46
C PRO A 371 18.70 8.25 20.92
N SER A 372 18.79 9.52 21.27
CA SER A 372 19.03 9.95 22.66
C SER A 372 17.91 9.59 23.64
N THR A 373 16.67 9.67 23.19
CA THR A 373 15.50 9.27 24.00
C THR A 373 15.54 7.77 24.29
N MET A 374 15.93 6.97 23.30
CA MET A 374 16.12 5.52 23.45
C MET A 374 17.22 5.22 24.48
N ASN A 375 18.37 5.87 24.37
CA ASN A 375 19.49 5.66 25.28
C ASN A 375 19.14 6.07 26.73
N ALA A 376 18.38 7.15 26.91
CA ALA A 376 17.93 7.57 28.23
C ALA A 376 16.93 6.57 28.85
N LEU A 377 16.08 5.95 28.02
CA LEU A 377 15.14 4.91 28.49
C LEU A 377 15.85 3.61 28.88
N GLU A 378 16.90 3.24 28.12
CA GLU A 378 17.62 1.98 28.32
C GLU A 378 18.71 2.04 29.38
N SER A 379 19.40 3.18 29.54
CA SER A 379 20.60 3.32 30.38
C SER A 379 20.57 4.41 31.44
N GLY A 380 19.54 5.26 31.42
CA GLY A 380 19.46 6.43 32.31
C GLY A 380 20.54 7.49 32.03
N VAL A 381 21.29 7.37 30.94
CA VAL A 381 22.32 8.33 30.53
C VAL A 381 21.83 9.09 29.31
N GLU A 382 21.70 10.41 29.41
CA GLU A 382 21.46 11.28 28.27
C GLU A 382 22.70 11.21 27.35
N ASP A 383 22.52 10.68 26.13
CA ASP A 383 23.52 10.77 25.09
C ASP A 383 23.40 12.11 24.37
N ASP A 384 24.55 12.76 24.09
CA ASP A 384 24.61 14.08 23.47
C ASP A 384 24.25 14.08 21.95
N LYS A 385 23.95 12.93 21.36
CA LYS A 385 23.53 12.81 19.97
C LYS A 385 22.02 12.86 19.84
N ASN A 386 21.50 14.05 19.83
CA ASN A 386 20.08 14.34 20.01
C ASN A 386 19.27 14.52 18.72
N ASP A 387 19.71 13.97 17.58
CA ASP A 387 19.03 14.15 16.32
C ASP A 387 18.40 12.86 15.81
N PHE A 388 17.34 12.98 14.98
CA PHE A 388 16.82 11.83 14.24
C PHE A 388 17.88 11.34 13.27
N THR A 389 18.06 10.03 13.24
CA THR A 389 19.06 9.38 12.39
C THR A 389 18.41 8.25 11.63
N GLY A 390 18.52 8.27 10.30
CA GLY A 390 18.04 7.25 9.40
C GLY A 390 19.15 6.31 8.92
N CYS A 391 18.80 5.08 8.64
CA CYS A 391 19.67 4.08 8.07
C CYS A 391 19.57 4.09 6.54
N LYS A 392 20.71 3.96 5.83
CA LYS A 392 20.71 3.80 4.37
C LYS A 392 20.21 2.42 4.00
N ARG A 393 19.33 2.36 3.02
CA ARG A 393 18.76 1.10 2.53
C ARG A 393 19.86 0.23 1.89
N GLY A 394 19.75 -1.08 2.06
CA GLY A 394 20.73 -2.04 1.53
C GLY A 394 22.01 -2.12 2.35
N TYR A 395 22.02 -1.61 3.56
CA TYR A 395 23.13 -1.76 4.48
C TYR A 395 23.21 -3.21 4.98
N GLN A 396 24.35 -3.88 4.76
CA GLN A 396 24.49 -5.31 5.07
C GLN A 396 25.45 -5.63 6.19
N ASP A 397 26.45 -4.81 6.42
CA ASP A 397 27.49 -5.15 7.38
C ASP A 397 27.76 -4.01 8.36
N VAL A 398 27.40 -4.29 9.59
CA VAL A 398 27.65 -3.42 10.74
C VAL A 398 29.14 -3.26 11.07
N ASN A 399 30.00 -4.10 10.50
CA ASN A 399 31.45 -4.07 10.71
C ASN A 399 32.22 -3.52 9.51
N GLN A 400 31.57 -3.27 8.39
CA GLN A 400 32.23 -2.64 7.25
C GLN A 400 32.13 -1.13 7.37
N ALA A 401 33.27 -0.50 7.40
CA ALA A 401 33.40 0.93 7.29
C ALA A 401 32.97 1.39 5.89
N SER A 402 31.68 1.59 5.67
CA SER A 402 31.17 2.23 4.47
C SER A 402 30.70 3.65 4.81
N GLY A 403 31.59 4.61 4.64
CA GLY A 403 31.30 6.00 4.90
C GLY A 403 30.95 6.27 6.37
N ASP A 404 29.80 6.88 6.62
CA ASP A 404 29.41 7.36 7.94
C ASP A 404 28.91 6.26 8.91
N TYR A 405 28.87 5.00 8.47
CA TYR A 405 28.32 3.88 9.23
C TYR A 405 29.37 2.87 9.69
N SER A 406 30.42 3.31 10.35
CA SER A 406 31.43 2.43 10.97
C SER A 406 30.97 1.85 12.33
N LEU A 407 29.71 1.45 12.45
CA LEU A 407 29.12 1.10 13.73
C LEU A 407 28.93 -0.41 13.86
N THR A 408 29.13 -0.92 15.06
CA THR A 408 28.75 -2.29 15.39
C THR A 408 27.22 -2.40 15.43
N ARG A 409 26.66 -3.61 15.17
CA ARG A 409 25.23 -3.86 15.24
C ARG A 409 24.58 -3.30 16.51
N THR A 410 25.21 -3.47 17.66
CA THR A 410 24.71 -2.95 18.93
C THR A 410 24.64 -1.42 18.96
N LYS A 411 25.59 -0.75 18.32
CA LYS A 411 25.56 0.70 18.21
C LYS A 411 24.51 1.19 17.23
N MET A 412 24.34 0.51 16.10
CA MET A 412 23.29 0.82 15.14
C MET A 412 21.90 0.76 15.77
N ASN A 413 21.57 -0.33 16.46
CA ASN A 413 20.30 -0.47 17.17
C ASN A 413 20.05 0.61 18.24
N ARG A 414 21.05 1.39 18.57
CA ARG A 414 20.95 2.52 19.53
C ARG A 414 21.06 3.88 18.88
N GLN A 415 21.37 3.96 17.61
CA GLN A 415 21.64 5.22 16.91
C GLN A 415 20.62 5.57 15.83
N GLU A 416 19.95 4.59 15.24
CA GLU A 416 18.85 4.86 14.32
C GLU A 416 17.55 5.14 15.05
N SER A 417 16.78 6.06 14.49
CA SER A 417 15.44 6.37 14.98
C SER A 417 14.48 5.23 14.69
N LYS A 418 13.84 4.74 15.73
CA LYS A 418 12.79 3.72 15.65
C LYS A 418 11.42 4.37 15.66
N ILE A 419 10.42 3.63 15.18
CA ILE A 419 9.02 4.03 15.36
C ILE A 419 8.71 4.11 16.84
N LEU A 420 7.98 5.14 17.21
CA LEU A 420 7.62 5.37 18.60
C LEU A 420 6.85 4.17 19.19
N ASP A 421 7.23 3.86 20.43
CA ASP A 421 6.61 2.88 21.31
C ASP A 421 5.07 2.99 21.28
N PRO A 422 4.34 1.90 21.54
CA PRO A 422 2.89 1.86 21.64
C PRO A 422 2.18 2.92 22.48
N LYS A 423 2.91 3.67 23.28
CA LYS A 423 2.37 4.83 24.03
C LYS A 423 2.09 6.05 23.16
N TYR A 424 2.65 6.06 21.95
CA TYR A 424 2.62 7.20 21.03
C TYR A 424 1.69 6.93 19.85
N TRP A 425 1.96 7.57 18.71
CA TRP A 425 1.05 7.56 17.58
C TRP A 425 0.80 6.17 17.00
N PHE A 426 1.83 5.41 16.69
CA PHE A 426 1.73 4.03 16.18
C PHE A 426 1.60 3.02 17.32
N ASN A 427 0.59 3.18 18.15
CA ASN A 427 0.26 2.18 19.15
C ASN A 427 -0.52 1.00 18.53
N TYR A 428 -0.60 -0.12 19.26
CA TYR A 428 -1.24 -1.34 18.77
C TYR A 428 -2.71 -1.17 18.40
N ALA A 429 -3.43 -0.25 19.03
CA ALA A 429 -4.84 0.01 18.77
C ALA A 429 -5.07 1.03 17.64
N ARG A 430 -4.00 1.58 17.05
CA ARG A 430 -4.13 2.61 16.01
C ARG A 430 -4.60 1.98 14.70
N PRO A 431 -5.63 2.55 14.04
CA PRO A 431 -6.01 2.11 12.71
C PRO A 431 -4.87 2.26 11.70
N THR A 432 -4.78 1.31 10.76
CA THR A 432 -3.87 1.40 9.62
C THR A 432 -4.59 2.08 8.46
N VAL A 433 -4.08 3.22 8.00
CA VAL A 433 -4.66 3.97 6.88
C VAL A 433 -4.10 3.44 5.55
N TRP A 434 -4.97 3.07 4.62
CA TRP A 434 -4.61 2.57 3.30
C TRP A 434 -4.89 3.56 2.17
N LEU A 435 -5.90 4.41 2.33
CA LEU A 435 -6.18 5.56 1.49
C LEU A 435 -6.77 6.66 2.37
N GLY A 436 -6.13 7.83 2.42
CA GLY A 436 -6.53 8.88 3.33
C GLY A 436 -7.00 10.15 2.63
N TYR A 437 -7.71 11.00 3.38
CA TYR A 437 -8.18 12.30 2.90
C TYR A 437 -7.04 13.22 2.46
N ALA A 438 -5.92 13.22 3.18
CA ALA A 438 -4.74 13.96 2.77
C ALA A 438 -4.28 13.54 1.35
N GLU A 439 -4.27 12.25 1.06
CA GLU A 439 -3.95 11.75 -0.27
C GLU A 439 -4.97 12.22 -1.30
N SER A 440 -6.27 12.15 -1.00
CA SER A 440 -7.34 12.65 -1.90
C SER A 440 -7.08 14.10 -2.34
N LEU A 441 -6.62 14.95 -1.42
CA LEU A 441 -6.27 16.33 -1.73
C LEU A 441 -5.02 16.45 -2.62
N PHE A 442 -4.01 15.61 -2.44
CA PHE A 442 -2.84 15.56 -3.34
C PHE A 442 -3.20 15.02 -4.72
N LEU A 443 -4.11 14.06 -4.81
CA LEU A 443 -4.65 13.59 -6.09
C LEU A 443 -5.39 14.73 -6.81
N LYS A 444 -6.19 15.53 -6.10
CA LYS A 444 -6.82 16.74 -6.65
C LYS A 444 -5.77 17.79 -7.07
N ALA A 445 -4.68 17.94 -6.31
CA ALA A 445 -3.60 18.86 -6.66
C ALA A 445 -2.94 18.46 -8.00
N GLU A 446 -2.64 17.18 -8.18
CA GLU A 446 -2.08 16.65 -9.42
C GLU A 446 -3.08 16.77 -10.58
N ALA A 447 -4.35 16.42 -10.37
CA ALA A 447 -5.41 16.57 -11.37
C ALA A 447 -5.55 18.03 -11.84
N ALA A 448 -5.56 18.99 -10.91
CA ALA A 448 -5.60 20.40 -11.23
C ALA A 448 -4.34 20.88 -12.00
N LEU A 449 -3.16 20.39 -11.62
CA LEU A 449 -1.89 20.67 -12.34
C LEU A 449 -1.92 20.16 -13.78
N ARG A 450 -2.55 19.00 -14.00
CA ARG A 450 -2.78 18.41 -15.34
C ARG A 450 -3.89 19.09 -16.13
N GLY A 451 -4.61 20.05 -15.53
CA GLY A 451 -5.71 20.79 -16.17
C GLY A 451 -7.02 19.99 -16.24
N TRP A 452 -7.22 19.04 -15.35
CA TRP A 452 -8.52 18.37 -15.21
C TRP A 452 -9.50 19.32 -14.49
N THR A 453 -10.75 19.35 -14.95
CA THR A 453 -11.73 20.38 -14.57
C THR A 453 -13.03 19.82 -13.98
N GLY A 454 -13.00 18.65 -13.39
CA GLY A 454 -14.17 18.03 -12.75
C GLY A 454 -14.80 18.91 -11.67
N ALA A 455 -16.07 18.66 -11.34
CA ALA A 455 -16.86 19.47 -10.41
C ALA A 455 -16.23 19.62 -9.03
N GLU A 456 -15.45 18.61 -8.61
CA GLU A 456 -14.69 18.66 -7.35
C GLU A 456 -13.36 19.41 -7.43
N ILE A 457 -12.95 19.87 -8.61
CA ILE A 457 -11.80 20.76 -8.77
C ILE A 457 -12.25 22.22 -8.64
N ASN A 458 -12.40 22.65 -7.41
CA ASN A 458 -12.85 24.00 -7.04
C ASN A 458 -11.73 24.87 -6.42
N ASN A 459 -10.47 24.38 -6.48
CA ASN A 459 -9.30 25.09 -5.98
C ASN A 459 -8.11 24.91 -6.94
N SER A 460 -7.07 25.70 -6.77
CA SER A 460 -5.83 25.56 -7.53
C SER A 460 -5.00 24.34 -7.06
N ALA A 461 -4.05 23.91 -7.88
CA ALA A 461 -3.09 22.86 -7.49
C ALA A 461 -2.35 23.22 -6.20
N GLU A 462 -1.93 24.49 -6.05
CA GLU A 462 -1.30 25.00 -4.83
C GLU A 462 -2.23 24.96 -3.62
N GLY A 463 -3.50 25.34 -3.81
CA GLY A 463 -4.50 25.29 -2.75
C GLY A 463 -4.72 23.87 -2.23
N TYR A 464 -4.88 22.90 -3.13
CA TYR A 464 -4.99 21.48 -2.75
C TYR A 464 -3.72 20.92 -2.13
N PHE A 465 -2.55 21.29 -2.64
CA PHE A 465 -1.26 20.92 -2.08
C PHE A 465 -1.16 21.34 -0.61
N LYS A 466 -1.44 22.62 -0.32
CA LYS A 466 -1.43 23.12 1.07
C LYS A 466 -2.47 22.45 1.95
N ALA A 467 -3.66 22.24 1.42
CA ALA A 467 -4.73 21.54 2.13
C ALA A 467 -4.37 20.06 2.41
N GLY A 468 -3.68 19.38 1.49
CA GLY A 468 -3.20 18.01 1.68
C GLY A 468 -2.18 17.90 2.82
N ILE A 469 -1.24 18.84 2.89
CA ILE A 469 -0.28 18.92 4.01
C ILE A 469 -1.02 19.17 5.32
N GLN A 470 -1.94 20.13 5.34
CA GLN A 470 -2.75 20.44 6.52
C GLN A 470 -3.53 19.21 6.99
N ALA A 471 -4.23 18.53 6.09
CA ALA A 471 -5.00 17.32 6.41
C ALA A 471 -4.11 16.19 6.97
N SER A 472 -2.89 16.03 6.44
CA SER A 472 -1.91 15.09 6.98
C SER A 472 -1.49 15.48 8.40
N MET A 473 -1.24 16.75 8.66
CA MET A 473 -0.86 17.22 9.99
C MET A 473 -2.02 17.14 10.99
N ASP A 474 -3.25 17.44 10.56
CA ASP A 474 -4.46 17.27 11.37
C ASP A 474 -4.66 15.80 11.77
N TYR A 475 -4.41 14.87 10.85
CA TYR A 475 -4.44 13.44 11.15
C TYR A 475 -3.45 13.08 12.28
N TYR A 476 -2.24 13.64 12.27
CA TYR A 476 -1.25 13.45 13.32
C TYR A 476 -1.46 14.34 14.56
N GLN A 477 -2.56 15.09 14.64
CA GLN A 477 -2.90 16.00 15.73
C GLN A 477 -1.83 17.08 15.99
N ILE A 478 -1.13 17.49 14.94
CA ILE A 478 -0.16 18.59 14.97
C ILE A 478 -0.92 19.90 15.03
N SER A 479 -0.43 20.84 15.84
CA SER A 479 -1.11 22.11 16.02
C SER A 479 -1.20 22.93 14.74
N GLN A 480 -2.29 23.68 14.57
CA GLN A 480 -2.50 24.56 13.42
C GLN A 480 -1.33 25.58 13.23
N ALA A 481 -0.72 26.03 14.32
CA ALA A 481 0.38 26.97 14.27
C ALA A 481 1.63 26.32 13.68
N GLU A 482 1.95 25.10 14.08
CA GLU A 482 3.08 24.33 13.56
C GLU A 482 2.86 23.97 12.08
N ALA A 483 1.65 23.51 11.74
CA ALA A 483 1.29 23.20 10.34
C ALA A 483 1.41 24.44 9.45
N THR A 484 0.89 25.57 9.87
CA THR A 484 0.98 26.84 9.12
C THR A 484 2.45 27.29 8.96
N SER A 485 3.25 27.18 10.03
CA SER A 485 4.67 27.51 10.00
C SER A 485 5.42 26.62 9.01
N TYR A 486 5.16 25.32 9.05
CA TYR A 486 5.76 24.36 8.11
C TYR A 486 5.38 24.67 6.66
N ILE A 487 4.08 24.85 6.35
CA ILE A 487 3.58 25.10 5.00
C ILE A 487 4.17 26.40 4.43
N SER A 488 4.23 27.47 5.24
CA SER A 488 4.79 28.75 4.79
C SER A 488 6.30 28.74 4.62
N GLY A 489 7.00 27.83 5.28
CA GLY A 489 8.44 27.68 5.20
C GLY A 489 8.93 26.63 4.20
N LEU A 490 8.03 25.99 3.43
CA LEU A 490 8.41 24.98 2.46
C LEU A 490 9.39 25.53 1.42
N LYS A 491 10.41 24.73 1.12
CA LYS A 491 11.41 25.01 0.08
C LYS A 491 11.15 24.12 -1.14
N ILE A 492 11.48 24.66 -2.30
CA ILE A 492 11.78 23.82 -3.44
C ILE A 492 13.21 23.27 -3.32
N TYR A 493 13.55 22.26 -4.13
CA TYR A 493 14.89 21.66 -4.11
C TYR A 493 16.01 22.59 -4.58
N GLN A 494 15.69 23.79 -5.00
CA GLN A 494 16.70 24.82 -5.32
C GLN A 494 17.00 25.60 -4.05
N GLU A 495 18.27 25.70 -3.73
CA GLU A 495 18.75 26.38 -2.53
C GLU A 495 18.27 27.83 -2.49
N GLY A 496 17.64 28.22 -1.40
CA GLY A 496 17.18 29.60 -1.17
C GLY A 496 15.72 29.89 -1.52
N GLU A 497 15.03 28.98 -2.18
CA GLU A 497 13.63 29.18 -2.53
C GLU A 497 12.69 28.71 -1.39
N THR A 498 11.63 29.49 -1.16
CA THR A 498 10.67 29.23 -0.08
C THR A 498 9.26 28.92 -0.57
N ASN A 499 9.03 28.90 -1.89
CA ASN A 499 7.74 28.59 -2.47
C ASN A 499 7.85 27.38 -3.41
N PRO A 500 7.28 26.23 -3.08
CA PRO A 500 7.32 25.04 -3.93
C PRO A 500 6.56 25.22 -5.26
N PHE A 501 5.72 26.25 -5.37
CA PHE A 501 4.99 26.59 -6.59
C PHE A 501 5.57 27.82 -7.29
N PHE A 502 6.81 28.19 -7.00
CA PHE A 502 7.47 29.29 -7.68
C PHE A 502 7.72 28.96 -9.15
N GLY A 503 7.30 29.88 -10.03
CA GLY A 503 7.45 29.71 -11.47
C GLY A 503 6.34 28.89 -12.12
N SER A 504 6.56 28.51 -13.36
CA SER A 504 5.59 27.78 -14.23
C SER A 504 6.04 26.38 -14.61
N ASP A 505 7.11 25.89 -13.99
CA ASP A 505 7.63 24.54 -14.24
C ASP A 505 6.71 23.48 -13.60
N LYS A 506 5.87 22.90 -14.43
CA LYS A 506 4.90 21.88 -13.98
C LYS A 506 5.58 20.63 -13.43
N GLU A 507 6.75 20.28 -13.94
CA GLU A 507 7.49 19.10 -13.46
C GLU A 507 8.04 19.33 -12.06
N ALA A 508 8.59 20.51 -11.78
CA ALA A 508 9.04 20.89 -10.45
C ALA A 508 7.87 20.95 -9.44
N ILE A 509 6.70 21.43 -9.88
CA ILE A 509 5.48 21.44 -9.06
C ILE A 509 5.00 20.02 -8.79
N LEU A 510 5.02 19.15 -9.79
CA LEU A 510 4.64 17.74 -9.64
C LEU A 510 5.56 17.05 -8.62
N GLU A 511 6.85 17.29 -8.69
CA GLU A 511 7.82 16.76 -7.71
C GLU A 511 7.43 17.15 -6.27
N GLN A 512 7.03 18.41 -6.06
CA GLN A 512 6.59 18.87 -4.73
C GLN A 512 5.29 18.18 -4.28
N ILE A 513 4.31 18.09 -5.17
CA ILE A 513 3.02 17.42 -4.89
C ILE A 513 3.27 15.96 -4.50
N ILE A 514 4.02 15.22 -5.31
CA ILE A 514 4.28 13.79 -5.07
C ILE A 514 5.13 13.59 -3.82
N THR A 515 6.13 14.43 -3.58
CA THR A 515 6.95 14.35 -2.37
C THR A 515 6.12 14.53 -1.10
N GLN A 516 5.24 15.52 -1.06
CA GLN A 516 4.36 15.73 0.10
C GLN A 516 3.26 14.67 0.20
N LYS A 517 2.72 14.18 -0.92
CA LYS A 517 1.85 13.01 -0.95
C LYS A 517 2.55 11.80 -0.34
N TRP A 518 3.76 11.50 -0.79
CA TRP A 518 4.56 10.38 -0.29
C TRP A 518 4.79 10.47 1.22
N MET A 519 5.09 11.67 1.75
CA MET A 519 5.19 11.87 3.20
C MET A 519 3.85 11.69 3.93
N ALA A 520 2.74 12.09 3.31
CA ALA A 520 1.41 12.00 3.91
C ALA A 520 0.84 10.58 3.92
N VAL A 521 1.19 9.75 2.92
CA VAL A 521 0.72 8.36 2.86
C VAL A 521 1.59 7.40 3.68
N PHE A 522 2.71 7.87 4.26
CA PHE A 522 3.45 7.07 5.24
C PHE A 522 2.51 6.56 6.34
N PRO A 523 2.55 5.28 6.73
CA PRO A 523 3.53 4.24 6.37
C PRO A 523 3.11 3.31 5.22
N ASN A 524 2.15 3.65 4.39
CA ASN A 524 1.66 2.81 3.31
C ASN A 524 2.70 2.68 2.18
N GLY A 525 3.59 1.70 2.31
CA GLY A 525 4.64 1.42 1.33
C GLY A 525 4.12 0.99 -0.03
N ASN A 526 2.93 0.38 -0.13
CA ASN A 526 2.33 0.03 -1.41
C ASN A 526 2.15 1.27 -2.30
N GLU A 527 1.52 2.31 -1.74
CA GLU A 527 1.26 3.55 -2.47
C GLU A 527 2.54 4.38 -2.64
N GLY A 528 3.37 4.50 -1.59
CA GLY A 528 4.61 5.26 -1.68
C GLY A 528 5.58 4.71 -2.72
N TRP A 529 5.72 3.38 -2.83
CA TRP A 529 6.55 2.75 -3.85
C TRP A 529 5.93 2.86 -5.25
N ALA A 530 4.61 2.82 -5.37
CA ALA A 530 3.93 2.99 -6.64
C ALA A 530 4.07 4.44 -7.17
N ASP A 531 3.92 5.45 -6.32
CA ASP A 531 4.16 6.85 -6.71
C ASP A 531 5.59 7.07 -7.18
N PHE A 532 6.57 6.53 -6.44
CA PHE A 532 7.97 6.59 -6.82
C PHE A 532 8.22 5.98 -8.21
N ARG A 533 7.70 4.78 -8.47
CA ARG A 533 7.89 4.11 -9.79
C ARG A 533 7.22 4.86 -10.93
N ARG A 534 6.03 5.42 -10.69
CA ARG A 534 5.26 6.17 -11.70
C ARG A 534 5.91 7.50 -12.09
N THR A 535 6.51 8.19 -11.13
CA THR A 535 6.95 9.58 -11.30
C THR A 535 8.43 9.82 -11.09
N ASP A 536 9.16 8.82 -10.60
CA ASP A 536 10.51 8.93 -10.06
C ASP A 536 10.64 9.92 -8.87
N TYR A 537 9.50 10.28 -8.27
CA TYR A 537 9.44 11.15 -7.09
C TYR A 537 8.84 10.43 -5.87
N PRO A 538 9.32 10.75 -4.67
CA PRO A 538 10.47 11.60 -4.36
C PRO A 538 11.77 10.97 -4.86
N ARG A 539 12.83 11.75 -5.03
CA ARG A 539 14.12 11.27 -5.52
C ARG A 539 14.82 10.43 -4.46
N LEU A 540 14.59 9.12 -4.46
CA LEU A 540 15.15 8.18 -3.49
C LEU A 540 16.60 7.81 -3.83
N ALA A 541 17.45 7.71 -2.81
CA ALA A 541 18.83 7.27 -2.98
C ALA A 541 18.90 5.80 -3.46
N ASN A 542 19.97 5.46 -4.16
CA ASN A 542 20.27 4.08 -4.51
C ASN A 542 20.50 3.24 -3.27
N GLN A 543 20.18 1.97 -3.37
CA GLN A 543 20.57 0.99 -2.38
C GLN A 543 22.10 0.83 -2.33
N LEU A 544 22.64 0.63 -1.12
CA LEU A 544 24.07 0.41 -0.94
C LEU A 544 24.53 -0.94 -1.50
N THR A 545 23.68 -1.95 -1.42
CA THR A 545 24.00 -3.31 -1.86
C THR A 545 22.87 -3.86 -2.72
N ASN A 546 23.22 -4.63 -3.73
CA ASN A 546 22.30 -5.33 -4.62
C ASN A 546 22.67 -6.81 -4.69
N ASN A 547 21.85 -7.64 -4.06
CA ASN A 547 21.97 -9.11 -4.04
C ASN A 547 20.83 -9.79 -4.80
N SER A 548 20.25 -9.10 -5.79
CA SER A 548 19.14 -9.61 -6.59
C SER A 548 19.50 -10.79 -7.50
N GLY A 549 20.77 -11.20 -7.56
CA GLY A 549 21.21 -12.22 -8.50
C GLY A 549 21.11 -11.78 -9.98
N GLY A 550 21.02 -10.46 -10.22
CA GLY A 550 20.91 -9.89 -11.58
C GLY A 550 19.47 -9.55 -12.00
N SER A 551 18.47 -9.84 -11.19
CA SER A 551 17.08 -9.46 -11.50
C SER A 551 16.81 -7.95 -11.39
N VAL A 552 17.65 -7.23 -10.66
CA VAL A 552 17.67 -5.77 -10.61
C VAL A 552 19.05 -5.30 -11.02
N PRO A 553 19.21 -4.47 -12.08
CA PRO A 553 20.51 -3.95 -12.47
C PRO A 553 21.16 -3.09 -11.40
N ASN A 554 22.48 -3.10 -11.30
CA ASN A 554 23.22 -2.27 -10.37
C ASN A 554 22.92 -0.79 -10.59
N GLY A 555 22.71 -0.05 -9.50
CA GLY A 555 22.39 1.37 -9.57
C GLY A 555 20.96 1.68 -9.99
N LYS A 556 20.11 0.66 -10.11
CA LYS A 556 18.67 0.82 -10.40
C LYS A 556 17.82 0.46 -9.19
N HIS A 557 16.61 1.00 -9.16
CA HIS A 557 15.60 0.60 -8.19
C HIS A 557 14.81 -0.59 -8.71
N ILE A 558 14.37 -1.45 -7.79
CA ILE A 558 13.48 -2.55 -8.10
C ILE A 558 12.14 -2.00 -8.63
N LYS A 559 11.63 -2.59 -9.72
CA LYS A 559 10.42 -2.12 -10.40
C LYS A 559 9.19 -2.98 -10.11
N ARG A 560 9.38 -4.26 -9.84
CA ARG A 560 8.33 -5.20 -9.41
C ARG A 560 8.95 -6.38 -8.66
N LEU A 561 8.13 -7.14 -7.97
CA LEU A 561 8.55 -8.43 -7.43
C LEU A 561 8.54 -9.50 -8.53
N LEU A 562 9.39 -10.50 -8.36
CA LEU A 562 9.36 -11.71 -9.18
C LEU A 562 8.11 -12.52 -8.82
N TYR A 563 7.56 -13.21 -9.81
CA TYR A 563 6.50 -14.19 -9.56
C TYR A 563 7.04 -15.31 -8.66
N PRO A 564 6.20 -15.91 -7.79
CA PRO A 564 6.61 -17.04 -6.97
C PRO A 564 7.13 -18.21 -7.82
N LEU A 565 8.00 -19.03 -7.23
CA LEU A 565 8.52 -20.23 -7.91
C LEU A 565 7.41 -21.23 -8.25
N SER A 566 6.30 -21.26 -7.51
CA SER A 566 5.11 -22.02 -7.85
C SER A 566 4.59 -21.66 -9.24
N GLU A 567 4.50 -20.36 -9.55
CA GLU A 567 4.11 -19.87 -10.86
C GLU A 567 5.17 -20.16 -11.94
N VAL A 568 6.45 -20.08 -11.57
CA VAL A 568 7.57 -20.41 -12.49
C VAL A 568 7.56 -21.89 -12.86
N ASN A 569 7.27 -22.75 -11.90
CA ASN A 569 7.28 -24.20 -12.07
C ASN A 569 5.98 -24.73 -12.69
N ASN A 570 4.87 -24.01 -12.53
CA ASN A 570 3.66 -24.28 -13.27
C ASN A 570 3.95 -24.02 -14.75
N LYS A 571 3.73 -25.04 -15.58
CA LYS A 571 3.99 -25.03 -17.02
C LYS A 571 3.02 -24.13 -17.81
N THR A 572 2.62 -23.01 -17.23
CA THR A 572 1.75 -22.07 -17.91
C THR A 572 2.58 -21.27 -18.91
N GLU A 573 2.50 -21.61 -20.16
CA GLU A 573 3.11 -20.87 -21.28
C GLU A 573 2.63 -19.40 -21.37
N GLN A 574 1.68 -19.02 -20.53
CA GLN A 574 1.01 -17.73 -20.54
C GLN A 574 1.59 -16.73 -19.53
N ARG A 575 2.52 -17.16 -18.70
CA ARG A 575 3.16 -16.29 -17.73
C ARG A 575 4.13 -15.33 -18.44
N PRO A 576 4.10 -14.03 -18.10
CA PRO A 576 5.05 -13.07 -18.64
C PRO A 576 6.50 -13.42 -18.27
N THR A 577 7.45 -13.03 -19.09
CA THR A 577 8.87 -13.20 -18.80
C THR A 577 9.23 -12.50 -17.49
N GLN A 578 9.87 -13.22 -16.58
CA GLN A 578 10.19 -12.67 -15.25
C GLN A 578 11.37 -11.71 -15.25
N ILE A 579 12.29 -11.89 -16.15
CA ILE A 579 13.56 -11.17 -16.17
C ILE A 579 13.53 -10.20 -17.33
N ASP A 580 13.58 -8.93 -17.00
CA ASP A 580 13.95 -7.90 -17.92
C ASP A 580 15.32 -7.38 -17.50
N THR A 581 16.24 -7.32 -18.42
CA THR A 581 17.61 -6.86 -18.19
C THR A 581 17.68 -5.40 -17.73
N GLU A 582 16.61 -4.64 -17.86
CA GLU A 582 16.50 -3.26 -17.40
C GLU A 582 15.67 -3.11 -16.10
N GLY A 583 15.27 -4.22 -15.48
CA GLY A 583 14.30 -4.25 -14.38
C GLY A 583 12.89 -4.17 -14.96
N ALA A 584 12.18 -5.31 -15.00
CA ALA A 584 10.86 -5.40 -15.63
C ALA A 584 9.91 -4.33 -15.08
N ARG A 585 9.58 -3.37 -15.93
CA ARG A 585 8.66 -2.30 -15.59
C ARG A 585 7.22 -2.81 -15.55
N LEU A 586 6.41 -2.18 -14.75
CA LEU A 586 4.96 -2.31 -14.82
C LEU A 586 4.44 -1.55 -16.05
N TRP A 587 3.27 -1.95 -16.57
CA TRP A 587 2.67 -1.30 -17.73
C TRP A 587 2.56 0.23 -17.58
N TRP A 588 2.18 0.70 -16.41
CA TRP A 588 2.05 2.14 -16.14
C TRP A 588 3.38 2.85 -15.77
N ASP A 589 4.46 2.10 -15.50
CA ASP A 589 5.80 2.64 -15.23
C ASP A 589 6.55 2.79 -16.56
N VAL A 590 6.19 3.82 -17.33
CA VAL A 590 6.77 4.05 -18.66
C VAL A 590 8.22 4.50 -18.58
N ALA A 591 9.01 3.99 -19.52
CA ALA A 591 10.37 4.49 -19.73
C ALA A 591 10.29 5.90 -20.32
N ASP A 592 11.13 6.74 -19.83
CA ASP A 592 11.23 8.10 -20.29
C ASP A 592 11.96 8.16 -21.64
N THR A 593 11.28 8.58 -22.67
CA THR A 593 11.82 8.65 -24.03
C THR A 593 12.26 10.06 -24.44
N ASN A 594 11.94 11.07 -23.64
CA ASN A 594 12.31 12.46 -23.87
C ASN A 594 13.45 12.88 -22.94
N ASN A 595 14.28 13.80 -23.37
CA ASN A 595 15.39 14.30 -22.54
C ASN A 595 14.92 14.97 -21.23
N ASP A 596 13.81 15.68 -21.26
CA ASP A 596 13.23 16.28 -20.07
C ASP A 596 12.75 15.21 -19.10
N ALA A 597 12.25 14.16 -19.67
CA ALA A 597 11.87 12.98 -19.02
C ALA A 597 13.08 12.11 -18.65
N GLY A 598 14.17 12.14 -19.40
CA GLY A 598 15.43 11.47 -19.06
C GLY A 598 15.97 11.86 -17.68
N GLU A 599 15.72 13.07 -17.24
CA GLU A 599 16.03 13.51 -15.88
C GLU A 599 15.13 12.84 -14.83
N ARG A 600 13.88 12.60 -15.15
CA ARG A 600 12.94 11.87 -14.31
C ARG A 600 13.37 10.42 -14.08
N ASN A 601 13.86 9.76 -15.12
CA ASN A 601 14.39 8.39 -15.04
C ASN A 601 15.80 8.28 -14.46
N LYS A 602 16.39 9.42 -14.07
CA LYS A 602 17.68 9.49 -13.40
C LYS A 602 17.58 10.08 -12.00
N PRO A 603 16.65 9.62 -11.15
CA PRO A 603 16.45 10.22 -9.83
C PRO A 603 17.72 10.21 -9.00
N ASN A 604 18.56 9.18 -9.18
CA ASN A 604 19.79 9.02 -8.44
C ASN A 604 20.88 9.99 -8.88
N ASN A 605 20.99 10.28 -10.18
CA ASN A 605 21.99 11.23 -10.68
C ASN A 605 21.67 12.65 -10.20
N PHE A 606 20.42 13.06 -10.33
CA PHE A 606 19.98 14.37 -9.84
C PHE A 606 20.11 14.46 -8.32
N ARG A 607 19.69 13.45 -7.61
CA ARG A 607 19.74 13.40 -6.17
C ARG A 607 21.16 13.35 -5.64
N SER A 608 22.04 12.61 -6.29
CA SER A 608 23.47 12.59 -5.93
C SER A 608 24.06 13.98 -5.98
N ALA A 609 23.69 14.80 -6.95
CA ALA A 609 24.12 16.19 -7.03
C ALA A 609 23.47 17.06 -5.95
N THR A 610 22.17 16.85 -5.66
CA THR A 610 21.43 17.65 -4.68
C THR A 610 21.76 17.20 -3.26
N LEU A 611 21.76 15.90 -2.98
CA LEU A 611 22.04 15.38 -1.64
C LEU A 611 23.51 15.49 -1.24
N SER A 612 24.44 15.54 -2.20
CA SER A 612 25.84 15.87 -1.89
C SER A 612 26.01 17.30 -1.39
N LYS A 613 25.08 18.20 -1.70
CA LYS A 613 25.02 19.56 -1.15
C LYS A 613 24.29 19.64 0.18
N LEU A 614 23.42 18.69 0.44
CA LEU A 614 22.75 18.56 1.73
C LEU A 614 23.74 17.94 2.71
N LYS A 615 24.61 18.77 3.25
CA LYS A 615 25.50 18.36 4.34
C LYS A 615 24.70 18.35 5.63
N PHE A 616 24.68 17.22 6.24
CA PHE A 616 24.08 16.98 7.54
C PHE A 616 25.14 16.98 8.62
#